data_3a4aedb76d82b4f3fd62ffe94a2a5c16
#
_entry.id   3a4aedb76d82b4f3fd62ffe94a2a5c16
#
_cell.length_a   1.000
_cell.length_b   1.000
_cell.length_c   1.000
_cell.angle_alpha   90.00
_cell.angle_beta   90.00
_cell.angle_gamma   90.00
#
_symmetry.space_group_name_H-M   'P 1'
#
loop_
_entity.id
_entity.type
_entity.pdbx_description
1 polymer ?
#
loop_
_entity_poly.entity_id
_entity_poly.type
_entity_poly.pdbx_seq_one_letter_code
_entity_poly.pdbx_strand_id
1 'polypeptide(L)'
;MPAAHQRPLPALLLFLLLAATLPQGEARAQPGGPPAQPPAHPSAQAGAAPGAEEIGSWILTCTADRMTDQTSCRLLNRRPAVPASAGQAALTLEVVRRGGRLVPAVTARDLTIEGIGRGLLAFTGTAQLRFPPNRFFEMPCGLEGRSVVCAPKAEDVERAAAELPSAERALVRIVGLVPEESESAEPTELRLSRTGEALARFRARAPEGPGTSEPSPGFDLREMLGRLMRFLNP
;
A
#
# COMPACT_ATOMS: atom_id res chain seq x y z
N MET A 1 -44.30 -37.94 -2.19
CA MET A 1 -44.20 -39.38 -1.85
C MET A 1 -42.85 -39.90 -2.39
N PRO A 2 -42.14 -40.73 -1.66
CA PRO A 2 -41.49 -40.57 -0.37
C PRO A 2 -39.97 -40.61 -0.58
N ALA A 3 -39.04 -40.55 0.34
CA ALA A 3 -38.91 -41.09 1.66
C ALA A 3 -37.73 -40.46 2.37
N ALA A 4 -37.92 -40.30 3.65
CA ALA A 4 -36.92 -39.97 4.65
C ALA A 4 -35.91 -41.11 4.84
N HIS A 5 -34.63 -40.80 5.07
CA HIS A 5 -33.73 -41.69 5.75
C HIS A 5 -33.06 -40.99 6.92
N GLN A 6 -33.66 -41.14 8.07
CA GLN A 6 -33.02 -41.03 9.38
C GLN A 6 -32.07 -42.21 9.53
N ARG A 7 -30.87 -41.97 10.09
CA ARG A 7 -30.05 -42.99 10.72
C ARG A 7 -29.41 -42.43 12.01
N PRO A 8 -29.19 -43.30 13.01
CA PRO A 8 -29.21 -42.93 14.38
C PRO A 8 -27.80 -42.73 15.01
N LEU A 9 -27.80 -42.07 16.15
CA LEU A 9 -26.71 -42.02 17.13
C LEU A 9 -26.50 -43.40 17.80
N PRO A 10 -25.27 -43.70 18.21
CA PRO A 10 -25.05 -44.40 19.46
C PRO A 10 -24.11 -43.64 20.38
N ALA A 11 -24.55 -43.32 21.56
CA ALA A 11 -24.25 -44.04 22.80
C ALA A 11 -22.87 -43.72 23.42
N LEU A 12 -22.96 -42.99 24.52
CA LEU A 12 -22.32 -43.18 25.82
C LEU A 12 -20.89 -43.79 25.83
N LEU A 13 -19.95 -43.00 26.37
CA LEU A 13 -18.91 -43.52 27.23
C LEU A 13 -18.66 -42.58 28.41
N LEU A 14 -19.09 -43.07 29.51
CA LEU A 14 -18.90 -42.65 30.89
C LEU A 14 -17.44 -42.85 31.29
N PHE A 15 -16.70 -41.84 31.70
CA PHE A 15 -15.39 -41.99 32.34
C PHE A 15 -15.31 -41.16 33.63
N LEU A 16 -15.43 -41.91 34.68
CA LEU A 16 -14.90 -41.82 36.02
C LEU A 16 -14.19 -40.51 36.46
N LEU A 17 -14.76 -40.02 37.55
CA LEU A 17 -14.18 -39.14 38.56
C LEU A 17 -12.88 -39.75 39.16
N LEU A 18 -11.82 -38.98 39.12
CA LEU A 18 -10.69 -39.14 40.06
C LEU A 18 -10.52 -37.81 40.79
N ALA A 19 -10.96 -37.78 42.03
CA ALA A 19 -10.75 -36.73 43.00
C ALA A 19 -9.28 -36.76 43.44
N ALA A 20 -8.51 -35.75 43.13
CA ALA A 20 -7.21 -35.49 43.74
C ALA A 20 -7.36 -34.32 44.70
N THR A 21 -7.33 -34.63 45.96
CA THR A 21 -7.25 -33.70 47.11
C THR A 21 -5.88 -33.06 47.14
N LEU A 22 -5.79 -31.76 46.92
CA LEU A 22 -4.61 -30.93 47.17
C LEU A 22 -4.71 -30.29 48.56
N PRO A 23 -3.62 -30.20 49.33
CA PRO A 23 -3.63 -29.59 50.64
C PRO A 23 -3.77 -28.08 50.56
N GLN A 24 -4.66 -27.54 51.36
CA GLN A 24 -4.82 -26.10 51.57
C GLN A 24 -3.64 -25.57 52.38
N GLY A 25 -2.74 -24.83 51.69
CA GLY A 25 -1.75 -23.99 52.37
C GLY A 25 -2.41 -22.68 52.83
N GLU A 26 -2.50 -22.48 54.14
CA GLU A 26 -2.94 -21.22 54.74
C GLU A 26 -2.01 -20.08 54.33
N ALA A 27 -2.43 -19.23 53.43
CA ALA A 27 -1.75 -17.98 53.11
C ALA A 27 -2.08 -16.93 54.18
N ARG A 28 -1.08 -16.66 54.99
CA ARG A 28 -1.06 -15.59 55.99
C ARG A 28 -1.23 -14.23 55.28
N ALA A 29 -2.29 -13.51 55.59
CA ALA A 29 -2.53 -12.15 55.09
C ALA A 29 -1.48 -11.20 55.66
N GLN A 30 -0.70 -10.55 54.77
CA GLN A 30 0.10 -9.36 55.08
C GLN A 30 -0.77 -8.12 54.88
N PRO A 31 -0.78 -7.15 55.83
CA PRO A 31 -1.54 -5.93 55.66
C PRO A 31 -0.82 -4.92 54.79
N GLY A 32 -1.50 -4.45 53.76
CA GLY A 32 -1.48 -3.08 53.27
C GLY A 32 -0.18 -2.51 52.69
N GLY A 33 0.14 -2.85 51.45
CA GLY A 33 0.91 -1.96 50.57
C GLY A 33 -0.06 -1.39 49.51
N PRO A 34 0.14 -0.13 49.08
CA PRO A 34 -0.67 0.43 48.00
C PRO A 34 -0.51 -0.42 46.73
N PRO A 35 -1.56 -0.58 45.91
CA PRO A 35 -1.47 -1.40 44.70
C PRO A 35 -0.38 -0.82 43.79
N ALA A 36 0.61 -1.67 43.45
CA ALA A 36 1.61 -1.37 42.45
C ALA A 36 0.88 -1.07 41.12
N GLN A 37 0.97 0.15 40.66
CA GLN A 37 0.52 0.50 39.32
C GLN A 37 1.28 -0.39 38.32
N PRO A 38 0.58 -1.06 37.39
CA PRO A 38 1.26 -1.74 36.29
C PRO A 38 2.15 -0.74 35.58
N PRO A 39 3.37 -1.14 35.16
CA PRO A 39 4.24 -0.25 34.41
C PRO A 39 3.46 0.24 33.21
N ALA A 40 3.36 1.57 33.09
CA ALA A 40 2.81 2.21 31.92
C ALA A 40 3.61 1.67 30.72
N HIS A 41 2.99 0.84 29.90
CA HIS A 41 3.57 0.47 28.63
C HIS A 41 3.78 1.78 27.88
N PRO A 42 5.01 2.12 27.46
CA PRO A 42 5.20 3.26 26.58
C PRO A 42 4.31 2.98 25.38
N SER A 43 3.33 3.85 25.16
CA SER A 43 2.55 3.85 23.93
C SER A 43 3.55 3.79 22.81
N ALA A 44 3.59 2.70 22.05
CA ALA A 44 4.42 2.58 20.88
C ALA A 44 3.94 3.67 19.92
N GLN A 45 4.53 4.85 20.04
CA GLN A 45 4.56 5.80 18.96
C GLN A 45 5.12 5.00 17.80
N ALA A 46 4.33 4.85 16.75
CA ALA A 46 4.78 4.22 15.52
C ALA A 46 6.01 5.02 15.07
N GLY A 47 7.18 4.56 15.52
CA GLY A 47 8.46 5.20 15.29
C GLY A 47 8.68 5.21 13.78
N ALA A 48 8.89 6.39 13.22
CA ALA A 48 9.36 6.52 11.86
C ALA A 48 10.54 5.56 11.69
N ALA A 49 10.53 4.75 10.63
CA ALA A 49 11.64 3.86 10.32
C ALA A 49 12.94 4.68 10.32
N PRO A 50 14.08 4.15 10.83
CA PRO A 50 15.33 4.89 10.88
C PRO A 50 15.66 5.43 9.48
N GLY A 51 15.73 6.76 9.34
CA GLY A 51 15.95 7.45 8.08
C GLY A 51 14.68 8.02 7.40
N ALA A 52 13.49 7.87 7.99
CA ALA A 52 12.28 8.52 7.49
C ALA A 52 12.16 9.95 8.04
N GLU A 53 11.89 10.91 7.15
CA GLU A 53 11.61 12.31 7.48
C GLU A 53 10.17 12.65 7.17
N GLU A 54 9.43 13.16 8.15
CA GLU A 54 8.06 13.61 7.98
C GLU A 54 8.02 15.10 7.60
N ILE A 55 7.39 15.42 6.47
CA ILE A 55 7.27 16.78 5.93
C ILE A 55 5.79 17.05 5.63
N GLY A 56 5.09 17.62 6.59
CA GLY A 56 3.65 17.83 6.47
C GLY A 56 2.88 16.54 6.30
N SER A 57 2.21 16.35 5.16
CA SER A 57 1.49 15.12 4.81
C SER A 57 2.37 14.06 4.13
N TRP A 58 3.67 14.28 4.03
CA TRP A 58 4.59 13.44 3.29
C TRP A 58 5.60 12.73 4.20
N ILE A 59 6.01 11.55 3.79
CA ILE A 59 7.11 10.79 4.39
C ILE A 59 8.18 10.60 3.32
N LEU A 60 9.35 11.14 3.56
CA LEU A 60 10.55 10.95 2.75
C LEU A 60 11.41 9.87 3.40
N THR A 61 11.64 8.78 2.68
CA THR A 61 12.52 7.69 3.12
C THR A 61 13.61 7.49 2.08
N CYS A 62 14.86 7.45 2.52
CA CYS A 62 15.99 7.16 1.65
C CYS A 62 16.75 5.94 2.18
N THR A 63 17.11 5.03 1.27
CA THR A 63 17.88 3.83 1.57
C THR A 63 19.10 3.78 0.65
N ALA A 64 20.28 3.61 1.24
CA ALA A 64 21.50 3.36 0.50
C ALA A 64 21.64 1.86 0.24
N ASP A 65 21.88 1.49 -1.00
CA ASP A 65 22.26 0.14 -1.38
C ASP A 65 23.75 -0.04 -1.04
N ARG A 66 24.04 -0.95 -0.11
CA ARG A 66 25.41 -1.19 0.38
C ARG A 66 26.32 -1.89 -0.63
N MET A 67 25.78 -2.40 -1.73
CA MET A 67 26.54 -3.04 -2.80
C MET A 67 26.96 -2.06 -3.88
N THR A 68 26.14 -1.02 -4.10
CA THR A 68 26.35 -0.06 -5.21
C THR A 68 26.57 1.37 -4.73
N ASP A 69 26.47 1.62 -3.42
CA ASP A 69 26.49 2.94 -2.77
C ASP A 69 25.43 3.91 -3.32
N GLN A 70 24.48 3.39 -4.09
CA GLN A 70 23.40 4.19 -4.64
C GLN A 70 22.32 4.44 -3.59
N THR A 71 21.92 5.69 -3.46
CA THR A 71 20.80 6.06 -2.60
C THR A 71 19.52 6.15 -3.42
N SER A 72 18.53 5.37 -3.00
CA SER A 72 17.16 5.47 -3.52
C SER A 72 16.26 6.13 -2.49
N CYS A 73 15.49 7.12 -2.92
CA CYS A 73 14.56 7.83 -2.07
C CYS A 73 13.12 7.64 -2.56
N ARG A 74 12.17 7.64 -1.60
CA ARG A 74 10.73 7.56 -1.86
C ARG A 74 10.03 8.67 -1.09
N LEU A 75 9.08 9.33 -1.72
CA LEU A 75 8.26 10.37 -1.11
C LEU A 75 6.78 9.97 -1.23
N LEU A 76 6.21 9.54 -0.11
CA LEU A 76 4.86 9.01 -0.03
C LEU A 76 3.95 9.90 0.82
N ASN A 77 2.67 9.97 0.48
CA ASN A 77 1.68 10.54 1.38
C ASN A 77 1.52 9.65 2.60
N ARG A 78 1.40 10.24 3.80
CA ARG A 78 1.24 9.49 5.06
C ARG A 78 -0.03 8.66 5.12
N ARG A 79 -1.09 9.11 4.43
CA ARG A 79 -2.36 8.40 4.36
C ARG A 79 -2.46 7.67 3.03
N PRO A 80 -2.69 6.36 3.03
CA PRO A 80 -2.94 5.63 1.80
C PRO A 80 -4.28 6.06 1.19
N ALA A 81 -4.35 6.03 -0.14
CA ALA A 81 -5.61 6.22 -0.88
C ALA A 81 -6.54 5.01 -0.70
N VAL A 82 -5.96 3.81 -0.69
CA VAL A 82 -6.65 2.58 -0.32
C VAL A 82 -5.82 1.89 0.76
N PRO A 83 -6.38 1.66 1.95
CA PRO A 83 -5.69 0.93 3.02
C PRO A 83 -5.36 -0.51 2.61
N ALA A 84 -4.30 -1.07 3.20
CA ALA A 84 -4.01 -2.49 3.04
C ALA A 84 -5.14 -3.34 3.61
N SER A 85 -5.43 -4.46 2.96
CA SER A 85 -6.38 -5.47 3.41
C SER A 85 -5.78 -6.87 3.26
N ALA A 86 -6.49 -7.92 3.72
CA ALA A 86 -5.99 -9.28 3.65
C ALA A 86 -5.57 -9.68 2.22
N GLY A 87 -4.25 -9.81 2.01
CA GLY A 87 -3.66 -10.19 0.72
C GLY A 87 -3.58 -9.06 -0.32
N GLN A 88 -3.87 -7.82 0.05
CA GLN A 88 -3.78 -6.66 -0.82
C GLN A 88 -2.92 -5.56 -0.19
N ALA A 89 -1.90 -5.10 -0.91
CA ALA A 89 -1.06 -4.01 -0.47
C ALA A 89 -1.83 -2.67 -0.50
N ALA A 90 -1.44 -1.74 0.37
CA ALA A 90 -1.98 -0.38 0.34
C ALA A 90 -1.64 0.31 -0.99
N LEU A 91 -2.59 1.10 -1.52
CA LEU A 91 -2.35 2.01 -2.62
C LEU A 91 -2.09 3.41 -2.05
N THR A 92 -0.92 3.95 -2.31
CA THR A 92 -0.46 5.20 -1.71
C THR A 92 -0.10 6.22 -2.80
N LEU A 93 -0.42 7.49 -2.55
CA LEU A 93 0.05 8.58 -3.40
C LEU A 93 1.56 8.76 -3.16
N GLU A 94 2.35 8.58 -4.20
CA GLU A 94 3.81 8.67 -4.22
C GLU A 94 4.24 9.70 -5.25
N VAL A 95 5.39 10.34 -5.06
CA VAL A 95 6.04 11.16 -6.06
C VAL A 95 7.08 10.34 -6.80
N VAL A 96 6.93 10.25 -8.11
CA VAL A 96 7.84 9.50 -8.99
C VAL A 96 8.45 10.41 -10.07
N ARG A 97 9.53 9.94 -10.73
CA ARG A 97 10.08 10.63 -11.89
C ARG A 97 9.48 10.06 -13.17
N ARG A 98 9.06 10.96 -14.07
CA ARG A 98 8.63 10.64 -15.44
C ARG A 98 9.11 11.74 -16.36
N GLY A 99 9.84 11.38 -17.43
CA GLY A 99 10.41 12.38 -18.36
C GLY A 99 11.26 13.44 -17.67
N GLY A 100 12.06 13.06 -16.66
CA GLY A 100 12.86 14.00 -15.86
C GLY A 100 12.09 14.86 -14.86
N ARG A 101 10.76 14.75 -14.78
CA ARG A 101 9.91 15.55 -13.89
C ARG A 101 9.41 14.76 -12.70
N LEU A 102 9.17 15.45 -11.60
CA LEU A 102 8.50 14.86 -10.42
C LEU A 102 6.98 14.97 -10.61
N VAL A 103 6.31 13.84 -10.68
CA VAL A 103 4.86 13.73 -10.89
C VAL A 103 4.22 12.89 -9.80
N PRO A 104 2.93 13.09 -9.52
CA PRO A 104 2.19 12.20 -8.64
C PRO A 104 1.95 10.85 -9.31
N ALA A 105 2.00 9.78 -8.53
CA ALA A 105 1.60 8.44 -8.94
C ALA A 105 0.85 7.76 -7.80
N VAL A 106 0.01 6.79 -8.12
CA VAL A 106 -0.57 5.89 -7.12
C VAL A 106 0.17 4.57 -7.20
N THR A 107 0.73 4.12 -6.09
CA THR A 107 1.62 2.96 -6.08
C THR A 107 1.24 1.95 -5.01
N ALA A 108 1.42 0.64 -5.33
CA ALA A 108 1.54 -0.42 -4.36
C ALA A 108 2.93 -1.03 -4.48
N ARG A 109 3.72 -0.97 -3.42
CA ARG A 109 5.13 -1.36 -3.42
C ARG A 109 5.34 -2.72 -2.76
N ASP A 110 6.46 -3.36 -3.10
CA ASP A 110 6.97 -4.57 -2.46
C ASP A 110 5.94 -5.72 -2.43
N LEU A 111 5.24 -5.91 -3.54
CA LEU A 111 4.24 -6.96 -3.69
C LEU A 111 4.89 -8.35 -3.50
N THR A 112 4.20 -9.23 -2.78
CA THR A 112 4.56 -10.64 -2.71
C THR A 112 4.28 -11.32 -4.06
N ILE A 113 4.87 -12.50 -4.29
CA ILE A 113 4.63 -13.29 -5.52
C ILE A 113 3.13 -13.60 -5.67
N GLU A 114 2.46 -13.93 -4.57
CA GLU A 114 1.01 -14.16 -4.55
C GLU A 114 0.23 -12.86 -4.83
N GLY A 115 0.70 -11.73 -4.29
CA GLY A 115 0.15 -10.41 -4.58
C GLY A 115 0.34 -10.01 -6.04
N ILE A 116 1.46 -10.38 -6.66
CA ILE A 116 1.70 -10.19 -8.10
C ILE A 116 0.73 -11.05 -8.91
N GLY A 117 0.53 -12.32 -8.54
CA GLY A 117 -0.41 -13.23 -9.23
C GLY A 117 -1.85 -12.71 -9.21
N ARG A 118 -2.30 -12.14 -8.09
CA ARG A 118 -3.61 -11.47 -7.99
C ARG A 118 -3.59 -10.10 -8.69
N GLY A 119 -2.46 -9.40 -8.65
CA GLY A 119 -2.25 -8.12 -9.32
C GLY A 119 -2.14 -8.22 -10.85
N LEU A 120 -1.97 -9.43 -11.43
CA LEU A 120 -2.04 -9.60 -12.88
C LEU A 120 -3.42 -9.22 -13.44
N LEU A 121 -4.48 -9.32 -12.66
CA LEU A 121 -5.79 -8.75 -12.99
C LEU A 121 -5.77 -7.21 -12.89
N ALA A 122 -4.83 -6.63 -12.15
CA ALA A 122 -4.68 -5.20 -11.97
C ALA A 122 -4.02 -4.47 -13.17
N PHE A 123 -3.49 -5.19 -14.17
CA PHE A 123 -2.90 -4.56 -15.37
C PHE A 123 -3.90 -3.81 -16.25
N THR A 124 -5.18 -4.00 -16.03
CA THR A 124 -6.23 -3.25 -16.71
C THR A 124 -6.73 -2.06 -15.89
N GLY A 125 -6.22 -1.89 -14.67
CA GLY A 125 -6.67 -0.85 -13.76
C GLY A 125 -6.18 0.54 -14.13
N THR A 126 -6.93 1.53 -13.67
CA THR A 126 -6.64 2.94 -13.85
C THR A 126 -6.83 3.66 -12.52
N ALA A 127 -5.90 4.52 -12.15
CA ALA A 127 -6.12 5.49 -11.09
C ALA A 127 -6.55 6.82 -11.71
N GLN A 128 -7.54 7.45 -11.12
CA GLN A 128 -7.93 8.82 -11.43
C GLN A 128 -7.47 9.72 -10.30
N LEU A 129 -6.69 10.73 -10.62
CA LEU A 129 -6.18 11.71 -9.66
C LEU A 129 -6.62 13.10 -10.06
N ARG A 130 -7.09 13.88 -9.09
CA ARG A 130 -7.49 15.27 -9.29
C ARG A 130 -6.93 16.16 -8.19
N PHE A 131 -6.41 17.30 -8.56
CA PHE A 131 -6.08 18.41 -7.66
C PHE A 131 -7.12 19.52 -7.86
N PRO A 132 -8.16 19.60 -7.02
CA PRO A 132 -9.19 20.65 -7.19
C PRO A 132 -8.58 22.06 -7.12
N PRO A 133 -9.04 23.00 -7.99
CA PRO A 133 -10.20 22.91 -8.89
C PRO A 133 -9.92 22.29 -10.27
N ASN A 134 -8.68 21.87 -10.55
CA ASN A 134 -8.24 21.40 -11.85
C ASN A 134 -8.97 20.12 -12.30
N ARG A 135 -8.82 19.76 -13.58
CA ARG A 135 -9.36 18.52 -14.13
C ARG A 135 -8.56 17.32 -13.64
N PHE A 136 -9.16 16.15 -13.62
CA PHE A 136 -8.47 14.92 -13.24
C PHE A 136 -7.49 14.43 -14.33
N PHE A 137 -6.57 13.59 -13.90
CA PHE A 137 -5.66 12.81 -14.73
C PHE A 137 -6.13 11.36 -14.75
N GLU A 138 -6.05 10.73 -15.90
CA GLU A 138 -6.13 9.27 -16.01
C GLU A 138 -4.73 8.69 -15.98
N MET A 139 -4.48 7.85 -15.02
CA MET A 139 -3.19 7.23 -14.78
C MET A 139 -3.31 5.72 -14.99
N PRO A 140 -2.97 5.20 -16.18
CA PRO A 140 -2.95 3.77 -16.41
C PRO A 140 -1.95 3.11 -15.44
N CYS A 141 -2.32 1.93 -14.95
CA CYS A 141 -1.49 1.18 -14.03
C CYS A 141 -0.65 0.14 -14.77
N GLY A 142 0.56 -0.06 -14.30
CA GLY A 142 1.48 -1.07 -14.82
C GLY A 142 2.30 -1.69 -13.72
N LEU A 143 2.96 -2.81 -14.01
CA LEU A 143 3.91 -3.46 -13.10
C LEU A 143 5.32 -2.94 -13.40
N GLU A 144 5.96 -2.36 -12.40
CA GLU A 144 7.35 -1.96 -12.42
C GLU A 144 8.12 -2.76 -11.37
N GLY A 145 8.86 -3.78 -11.80
CA GLY A 145 9.48 -4.73 -10.89
C GLY A 145 8.44 -5.46 -10.04
N ARG A 146 8.50 -5.27 -8.71
CA ARG A 146 7.55 -5.82 -7.75
C ARG A 146 6.54 -4.78 -7.25
N SER A 147 6.21 -3.82 -8.07
CA SER A 147 5.33 -2.72 -7.68
C SER A 147 4.29 -2.45 -8.76
N VAL A 148 3.06 -2.17 -8.36
CA VAL A 148 2.08 -1.55 -9.25
C VAL A 148 2.31 -0.05 -9.20
N VAL A 149 2.39 0.58 -10.37
CA VAL A 149 2.55 2.03 -10.50
C VAL A 149 1.53 2.55 -11.49
N CYS A 150 0.68 3.45 -11.02
CA CYS A 150 -0.26 4.20 -11.86
C CYS A 150 0.27 5.62 -11.99
N ALA A 151 0.71 6.01 -13.16
CA ALA A 151 1.33 7.31 -13.40
C ALA A 151 0.64 8.07 -14.53
N PRO A 152 0.74 9.42 -14.58
CA PRO A 152 0.19 10.23 -15.66
C PRO A 152 0.72 9.76 -17.03
N LYS A 153 -0.15 9.83 -18.04
CA LYS A 153 0.25 9.61 -19.43
C LYS A 153 1.27 10.67 -19.86
N ALA A 154 2.05 10.37 -20.89
CA ALA A 154 3.11 11.26 -21.37
C ALA A 154 2.62 12.70 -21.62
N GLU A 155 1.45 12.86 -22.22
CA GLU A 155 0.82 14.16 -22.50
C GLU A 155 0.41 14.94 -21.23
N ASP A 156 0.22 14.25 -20.10
CA ASP A 156 -0.18 14.85 -18.83
C ASP A 156 0.98 15.13 -17.86
N VAL A 157 2.18 14.62 -18.15
CA VAL A 157 3.35 14.73 -17.25
C VAL A 157 3.66 16.18 -16.89
N GLU A 158 3.68 17.08 -17.87
CA GLU A 158 3.93 18.52 -17.65
C GLU A 158 2.90 19.13 -16.71
N ARG A 159 1.63 18.91 -17.00
CA ARG A 159 0.52 19.44 -16.21
C ARG A 159 0.53 18.87 -14.77
N ALA A 160 0.75 17.57 -14.64
CA ALA A 160 0.82 16.92 -13.34
C ALA A 160 1.98 17.45 -12.48
N ALA A 161 3.14 17.67 -13.08
CA ALA A 161 4.31 18.24 -12.43
C ALA A 161 4.10 19.71 -12.01
N ALA A 162 3.35 20.48 -12.81
CA ALA A 162 3.04 21.87 -12.51
C ALA A 162 2.00 22.04 -11.39
N GLU A 163 0.99 21.17 -11.35
CA GLU A 163 -0.10 21.24 -10.37
C GLU A 163 0.29 20.71 -8.97
N LEU A 164 1.14 19.69 -8.91
CA LEU A 164 1.49 19.01 -7.66
C LEU A 164 2.06 19.92 -6.55
N PRO A 165 2.99 20.87 -6.80
CA PRO A 165 3.63 21.65 -5.74
C PRO A 165 2.67 22.55 -4.96
N SER A 166 1.62 23.03 -5.60
CA SER A 166 0.63 23.96 -5.03
C SER A 166 -0.65 23.28 -4.57
N ALA A 167 -0.76 21.95 -4.77
CA ALA A 167 -1.96 21.21 -4.40
C ALA A 167 -2.09 21.11 -2.86
N GLU A 168 -3.25 21.47 -2.33
CA GLU A 168 -3.59 21.33 -0.90
C GLU A 168 -4.34 20.03 -0.61
N ARG A 169 -4.94 19.44 -1.61
CA ARG A 169 -5.65 18.15 -1.52
C ARG A 169 -5.62 17.41 -2.85
N ALA A 170 -5.71 16.10 -2.77
CA ALA A 170 -5.86 15.22 -3.90
C ALA A 170 -7.11 14.36 -3.73
N LEU A 171 -7.86 14.19 -4.79
CA LEU A 171 -8.96 13.22 -4.89
C LEU A 171 -8.46 12.06 -5.72
N VAL A 172 -8.50 10.85 -5.15
CA VAL A 172 -8.01 9.63 -5.78
C VAL A 172 -9.16 8.64 -5.91
N ARG A 173 -9.39 8.15 -7.11
CA ARG A 173 -10.32 7.04 -7.40
C ARG A 173 -9.55 5.94 -8.10
N ILE A 174 -9.80 4.70 -7.70
CA ILE A 174 -9.18 3.51 -8.29
C ILE A 174 -10.25 2.73 -9.03
N VAL A 175 -9.97 2.36 -10.26
CA VAL A 175 -10.88 1.61 -11.13
C VAL A 175 -10.16 0.35 -11.62
N GLY A 176 -10.73 -0.82 -11.40
CA GLY A 176 -10.22 -2.11 -11.88
C GLY A 176 -8.99 -2.67 -11.12
N LEU A 177 -8.54 -2.03 -10.03
CA LEU A 177 -7.41 -2.52 -9.21
C LEU A 177 -7.84 -3.15 -7.89
N VAL A 178 -9.07 -2.95 -7.52
CA VAL A 178 -9.66 -3.45 -6.26
C VAL A 178 -10.86 -4.31 -6.62
N PRO A 179 -11.27 -5.26 -5.76
CA PRO A 179 -12.51 -5.99 -5.97
C PRO A 179 -13.69 -5.03 -6.15
N GLU A 180 -14.64 -5.36 -7.01
CA GLU A 180 -15.81 -4.51 -7.31
C GLU A 180 -16.55 -4.03 -6.05
N GLU A 181 -16.60 -4.87 -5.02
CA GLU A 181 -17.15 -4.53 -3.70
C GLU A 181 -16.39 -3.41 -2.98
N SER A 182 -15.12 -3.18 -3.35
CA SER A 182 -14.26 -2.13 -2.80
C SER A 182 -14.11 -0.94 -3.75
N GLU A 183 -14.67 -1.01 -4.97
CA GLU A 183 -14.74 0.13 -5.89
C GLU A 183 -15.71 1.17 -5.33
N SER A 184 -15.17 2.16 -4.63
CA SER A 184 -15.97 3.30 -4.21
C SER A 184 -16.22 4.23 -5.39
N ALA A 185 -17.48 4.52 -5.66
CA ALA A 185 -17.87 5.57 -6.62
C ALA A 185 -17.30 6.94 -6.17
N GLU A 186 -17.13 7.12 -4.86
CA GLU A 186 -16.56 8.34 -4.29
C GLU A 186 -15.03 8.27 -4.21
N PRO A 187 -14.35 9.35 -4.64
CA PRO A 187 -12.89 9.41 -4.53
C PRO A 187 -12.45 9.58 -3.07
N THR A 188 -11.34 8.95 -2.71
CA THR A 188 -10.67 9.21 -1.43
C THR A 188 -10.02 10.58 -1.47
N GLU A 189 -10.30 11.42 -0.49
CA GLU A 189 -9.64 12.71 -0.33
C GLU A 189 -8.38 12.56 0.53
N LEU A 190 -7.26 12.99 -0.01
CA LEU A 190 -5.97 13.07 0.68
C LEU A 190 -5.61 14.54 0.90
N ARG A 191 -5.27 14.91 2.14
CA ARG A 191 -4.72 16.23 2.45
C ARG A 191 -3.27 16.28 1.99
N LEU A 192 -2.90 17.38 1.33
CA LEU A 192 -1.54 17.67 0.89
C LEU A 192 -1.06 18.93 1.58
N SER A 193 -0.07 18.81 2.46
CA SER A 193 0.51 19.95 3.15
C SER A 193 2.02 19.92 3.01
N ARG A 194 2.63 21.11 2.85
CA ARG A 194 4.07 21.30 2.67
C ARG A 194 4.64 20.53 1.46
N THR A 195 3.83 20.34 0.40
CA THR A 195 4.21 19.57 -0.79
C THR A 195 5.43 20.17 -1.48
N GLY A 196 5.47 21.49 -1.66
CA GLY A 196 6.63 22.18 -2.26
C GLY A 196 7.93 21.93 -1.51
N GLU A 197 7.90 21.95 -0.17
CA GLU A 197 9.07 21.65 0.67
C GLU A 197 9.46 20.17 0.56
N ALA A 198 8.49 19.27 0.61
CA ALA A 198 8.73 17.83 0.46
C ALA A 198 9.41 17.51 -0.88
N LEU A 199 8.95 18.13 -1.98
CA LEU A 199 9.56 18.00 -3.30
C LEU A 199 10.99 18.57 -3.33
N ALA A 200 11.25 19.71 -2.67
CA ALA A 200 12.59 20.27 -2.59
C ALA A 200 13.57 19.35 -1.83
N ARG A 201 13.11 18.79 -0.68
CA ARG A 201 13.89 17.82 0.09
C ARG A 201 14.15 16.53 -0.71
N PHE A 202 13.13 16.04 -1.41
CA PHE A 202 13.25 14.85 -2.25
C PHE A 202 14.29 15.07 -3.37
N ARG A 203 14.25 16.22 -4.07
CA ARG A 203 15.26 16.55 -5.11
C ARG A 203 16.67 16.60 -4.53
N ALA A 204 16.83 17.20 -3.36
CA ALA A 204 18.15 17.34 -2.74
C ALA A 204 18.77 15.99 -2.32
N ARG A 205 17.93 15.01 -1.94
CA ARG A 205 18.40 13.68 -1.47
C ARG A 205 18.40 12.60 -2.53
N ALA A 206 17.57 12.76 -3.57
CA ALA A 206 17.52 11.87 -4.72
C ALA A 206 18.06 12.62 -5.95
N PRO A 207 19.38 12.86 -6.05
CA PRO A 207 19.96 13.52 -7.20
C PRO A 207 19.62 12.73 -8.46
N GLU A 208 19.60 13.43 -9.59
CA GLU A 208 19.40 12.83 -10.90
C GLU A 208 20.60 11.94 -11.22
N GLY A 209 20.51 10.67 -10.85
CA GLY A 209 21.49 9.67 -11.24
C GLY A 209 21.06 8.99 -12.56
N PRO A 210 22.01 8.46 -13.33
CA PRO A 210 21.71 7.68 -14.54
C PRO A 210 20.90 6.41 -14.26
N GLY A 211 20.61 6.10 -12.99
CA GLY A 211 19.85 4.92 -12.57
C GLY A 211 18.38 5.16 -12.19
N THR A 212 17.86 6.39 -12.25
CA THR A 212 16.41 6.62 -12.27
C THR A 212 15.91 6.39 -13.69
N SER A 213 16.14 5.17 -14.15
CA SER A 213 15.67 4.71 -15.45
C SER A 213 14.20 5.09 -15.58
N GLU A 214 13.88 5.79 -16.67
CA GLU A 214 12.54 5.64 -17.21
C GLU A 214 12.22 4.16 -17.11
N PRO A 215 11.08 3.78 -16.51
CA PRO A 215 10.69 2.40 -16.56
C PRO A 215 10.83 1.97 -18.00
N SER A 216 11.63 0.93 -18.23
CA SER A 216 11.59 0.22 -19.50
C SER A 216 10.12 0.12 -19.85
N PRO A 217 9.67 0.50 -21.06
CA PRO A 217 8.27 0.49 -21.44
C PRO A 217 7.72 -0.81 -20.89
N GLY A 218 6.90 -0.69 -19.83
CA GLY A 218 6.46 -1.82 -19.06
C GLY A 218 5.91 -2.80 -20.06
N PHE A 219 6.19 -4.07 -19.90
CA PHE A 219 5.74 -5.11 -20.81
C PHE A 219 4.28 -4.81 -21.14
N ASP A 220 4.04 -4.19 -22.28
CA ASP A 220 2.68 -3.92 -22.74
C ASP A 220 2.14 -5.25 -23.25
N LEU A 221 1.47 -5.94 -22.32
CA LEU A 221 0.86 -7.24 -22.59
C LEU A 221 -0.10 -7.12 -23.79
N ARG A 222 -0.71 -5.95 -24.00
CA ARG A 222 -1.56 -5.67 -25.17
C ARG A 222 -0.75 -5.65 -26.45
N GLU A 223 0.44 -5.04 -26.42
CA GLU A 223 1.31 -5.02 -27.60
C GLU A 223 1.87 -6.42 -27.88
N MET A 224 2.23 -7.16 -26.83
CA MET A 224 2.68 -8.56 -26.96
C MET A 224 1.57 -9.48 -27.45
N LEU A 225 0.37 -9.38 -26.90
CA LEU A 225 -0.80 -10.13 -27.38
C LEU A 225 -1.15 -9.73 -28.80
N GLY A 226 -1.08 -8.43 -29.14
CA GLY A 226 -1.30 -7.94 -30.49
C GLY A 226 -0.27 -8.46 -31.49
N ARG A 227 1.00 -8.62 -31.09
CA ARG A 227 2.04 -9.25 -31.89
C ARG A 227 1.81 -10.77 -32.02
N LEU A 228 1.47 -11.45 -30.93
CA LEU A 228 1.18 -12.88 -30.93
C LEU A 228 -0.05 -13.20 -31.80
N MET A 229 -1.11 -12.40 -31.70
CA MET A 229 -2.32 -12.59 -32.53
C MET A 229 -2.04 -12.38 -34.01
N ARG A 230 -1.12 -11.46 -34.38
CA ARG A 230 -0.66 -11.29 -35.78
C ARG A 230 0.17 -12.45 -36.28
N PHE A 231 0.88 -13.16 -35.39
CA PHE A 231 1.64 -14.39 -35.76
C PHE A 231 0.73 -15.61 -35.92
N LEU A 232 -0.38 -15.65 -35.20
CA LEU A 232 -1.32 -16.79 -35.23
C LEU A 232 -2.41 -16.66 -36.31
N ASN A 233 -2.53 -15.49 -36.92
CA ASN A 233 -3.51 -15.24 -37.99
C ASN A 233 -2.82 -14.52 -39.17
N PRO A 234 -2.05 -15.29 -40.02
CA PRO A 234 -1.33 -14.76 -41.18
C PRO A 234 -2.26 -14.27 -42.29
#